data_0339b09c0e539a52825632627aa9ebc9
#
_entry.id   0339b09c0e539a52825632627aa9ebc9
#
_cell.length_a   1.000
_cell.length_b   1.000
_cell.length_c   1.000
_cell.angle_alpha   90.00
_cell.angle_beta   90.00
_cell.angle_gamma   90.00
#
_symmetry.space_group_name_H-M   'P 1'
#
loop_
_entity.id
_entity.type
_entity.pdbx_description
1 polymer ?
#
loop_
_entity_poly.entity_id
_entity_poly.type
_entity_poly.pdbx_seq_one_letter_code
_entity_poly.pdbx_strand_id
1 'polypeptide(L)'
;MGTSTSSFGVGKRESHDSTDFYARFAPPEVSDDDTLGEPGQLDVIHVGDARDMSAVPDASVALVVTSPPYFAGKEYETALGEGHVPSDYIDYLTMLRDVLAECVRTLEPG
;
A
#
# COMPACT_ATOMS: atom_id res chain seq x y z
N MET A 1 28.52 6.97 4.43
CA MET A 1 28.30 7.56 5.76
C MET A 1 26.93 7.08 6.28
N GLY A 2 26.97 6.21 7.26
CA GLY A 2 25.72 5.72 7.84
C GLY A 2 24.99 6.86 8.56
N THR A 3 23.76 7.13 8.19
CA THR A 3 22.90 8.00 8.96
C THR A 3 22.65 7.33 10.30
N SER A 4 23.13 7.93 11.36
CA SER A 4 22.74 7.52 12.70
C SER A 4 21.27 7.85 12.87
N THR A 5 20.42 6.88 12.63
CA THR A 5 19.03 6.99 13.01
C THR A 5 18.95 6.96 14.54
N SER A 6 18.04 7.73 15.10
CA SER A 6 17.83 7.75 16.54
C SER A 6 17.57 6.32 17.04
N SER A 7 17.98 6.02 18.25
CA SER A 7 17.79 4.73 18.89
C SER A 7 16.32 4.34 19.13
N PHE A 8 15.38 5.20 18.76
CA PHE A 8 13.97 4.97 18.95
C PHE A 8 13.43 3.97 17.92
N GLY A 9 12.92 2.87 18.40
CA GLY A 9 12.34 1.82 17.54
C GLY A 9 13.35 1.00 16.75
N VAL A 10 14.62 1.16 17.04
CA VAL A 10 15.71 0.64 16.24
C VAL A 10 16.41 -0.45 17.00
N GLY A 11 16.26 -1.69 16.58
CA GLY A 11 17.00 -2.80 17.12
C GLY A 11 18.38 -2.94 16.45
N LYS A 12 19.07 -4.01 16.73
CA LYS A 12 20.38 -4.33 16.15
C LYS A 12 20.42 -4.44 14.62
N ARG A 13 19.30 -4.22 13.96
CA ARG A 13 19.16 -4.32 12.48
C ARG A 13 19.47 -3.03 11.75
N GLU A 14 19.82 -2.00 12.45
CA GLU A 14 19.82 -0.64 11.95
C GLU A 14 21.00 -0.18 11.18
N SER A 15 22.10 -0.85 11.32
CA SER A 15 23.32 -0.46 10.66
C SER A 15 23.44 -1.07 9.26
N HIS A 16 22.33 -1.55 8.69
CA HIS A 16 22.34 -2.07 7.33
C HIS A 16 22.42 -0.94 6.32
N ASP A 17 23.44 -0.96 5.49
CA ASP A 17 23.47 -0.19 4.27
C ASP A 17 22.44 -0.77 3.29
N SER A 18 21.36 -0.04 3.06
CA SER A 18 20.27 -0.45 2.17
C SER A 18 20.47 0.00 0.71
N THR A 19 21.61 0.57 0.37
CA THR A 19 21.91 1.10 -0.97
C THR A 19 21.74 0.05 -2.05
N ASP A 20 22.30 -1.14 -1.85
CA ASP A 20 22.19 -2.25 -2.80
C ASP A 20 20.77 -2.77 -2.96
N PHE A 21 19.97 -2.68 -1.90
CA PHE A 21 18.55 -3.03 -1.97
C PHE A 21 17.79 -2.06 -2.85
N TYR A 22 17.94 -0.76 -2.63
CA TYR A 22 17.25 0.26 -3.42
C TYR A 22 17.78 0.37 -4.85
N ALA A 23 19.03 0.04 -5.09
CA ALA A 23 19.60 0.02 -6.43
C ALA A 23 18.95 -1.01 -7.38
N ARG A 24 18.20 -1.97 -6.83
CA ARG A 24 17.44 -2.96 -7.62
C ARG A 24 16.16 -2.41 -8.22
N PHE A 25 15.69 -1.29 -7.72
CA PHE A 25 14.44 -0.69 -8.19
C PHE A 25 14.72 0.37 -9.23
N ALA A 26 14.07 0.24 -10.38
CA ALA A 26 14.05 1.32 -11.35
C ALA A 26 13.25 2.51 -10.80
N PRO A 27 13.65 3.75 -11.11
CA PRO A 27 12.81 4.89 -10.79
C PRO A 27 11.42 4.72 -11.40
N PRO A 28 10.35 5.13 -10.70
CA PRO A 28 9.02 5.06 -11.28
C PRO A 28 8.94 5.96 -12.53
N GLU A 29 8.30 5.45 -13.57
CA GLU A 29 7.93 6.28 -14.71
C GLU A 29 6.77 7.19 -14.27
N VAL A 30 6.98 8.48 -14.38
CA VAL A 30 5.93 9.46 -14.09
C VAL A 30 5.22 9.79 -15.40
N SER A 31 3.89 9.61 -15.40
CA SER A 31 3.08 9.95 -16.56
C SER A 31 2.89 11.47 -16.63
N ASP A 32 2.97 12.03 -17.84
CA ASP A 32 2.61 13.42 -18.12
C ASP A 32 1.10 13.61 -18.37
N ASP A 33 0.33 12.52 -18.32
CA ASP A 33 -1.14 12.58 -18.47
C ASP A 33 -1.77 13.15 -17.20
N ASP A 34 -2.36 14.31 -17.31
CA ASP A 34 -3.06 15.03 -16.25
C ASP A 34 -4.59 14.95 -16.36
N THR A 35 -5.09 14.03 -17.17
CA THR A 35 -6.53 13.85 -17.40
C THR A 35 -7.20 13.33 -16.14
N LEU A 36 -8.19 14.07 -15.66
CA LEU A 36 -9.04 13.64 -14.54
C LEU A 36 -10.14 12.70 -15.03
N GLY A 37 -10.41 11.67 -14.25
CA GLY A 37 -11.58 10.81 -14.44
C GLY A 37 -12.87 11.48 -13.95
N GLU A 38 -13.98 10.95 -14.40
CA GLU A 38 -15.28 11.37 -13.87
C GLU A 38 -15.42 10.90 -12.42
N PRO A 39 -15.96 11.74 -11.52
CA PRO A 39 -16.17 11.33 -10.14
C PRO A 39 -17.19 10.19 -10.06
N GLY A 40 -16.88 9.23 -9.20
CA GLY A 40 -17.82 8.17 -8.85
C GLY A 40 -18.89 8.65 -7.89
N GLN A 41 -19.54 7.70 -7.22
CA GLN A 41 -20.49 8.02 -6.16
C GLN A 41 -19.77 8.64 -4.97
N LEU A 42 -20.26 9.78 -4.51
CA LEU A 42 -19.74 10.46 -3.34
C LEU A 42 -20.45 10.00 -2.07
N ASP A 43 -19.78 10.08 -0.95
CA ASP A 43 -20.35 9.80 0.38
C ASP A 43 -20.93 8.38 0.52
N VAL A 44 -20.30 7.41 -0.12
CA VAL A 44 -20.72 6.00 -0.11
C VAL A 44 -19.64 5.13 0.54
N ILE A 45 -20.09 4.19 1.36
CA ILE A 45 -19.24 3.13 1.90
C ILE A 45 -19.45 1.88 1.07
N HIS A 46 -18.40 1.43 0.38
CA HIS A 46 -18.40 0.16 -0.33
C HIS A 46 -17.84 -0.93 0.58
N VAL A 47 -18.60 -2.00 0.75
CA VAL A 47 -18.13 -3.19 1.48
C VAL A 47 -17.65 -4.22 0.48
N GLY A 48 -16.39 -4.61 0.56
CA GLY A 48 -15.80 -5.55 -0.37
C GLY A 48 -14.31 -5.71 -0.19
N ASP A 49 -13.69 -6.37 -1.14
CA ASP A 49 -12.25 -6.58 -1.18
C ASP A 49 -11.57 -5.41 -1.88
N ALA A 50 -10.66 -4.73 -1.18
CA ALA A 50 -9.96 -3.57 -1.73
C ALA A 50 -8.97 -3.91 -2.88
N ARG A 51 -8.72 -5.19 -3.15
CA ARG A 51 -7.98 -5.62 -4.35
C ARG A 51 -8.80 -5.44 -5.64
N ASP A 52 -10.10 -5.20 -5.50
CA ASP A 52 -11.02 -4.90 -6.59
C ASP A 52 -11.88 -3.71 -6.21
N MET A 53 -11.46 -2.53 -6.63
CA MET A 53 -12.20 -1.28 -6.45
C MET A 53 -12.89 -0.85 -7.75
N SER A 54 -13.40 -1.80 -8.54
CA SER A 54 -14.00 -1.54 -9.84
C SER A 54 -15.20 -0.57 -9.80
N ALA A 55 -15.84 -0.43 -8.65
CA ALA A 55 -16.91 0.56 -8.43
C ALA A 55 -16.38 2.02 -8.40
N VAL A 56 -15.07 2.21 -8.24
CA VAL A 56 -14.43 3.54 -8.23
C VAL A 56 -13.77 3.77 -9.59
N PRO A 57 -14.16 4.83 -10.33
CA PRO A 57 -13.56 5.10 -11.64
C PRO A 57 -12.07 5.44 -11.57
N ASP A 58 -11.37 5.26 -12.69
CA ASP A 58 -9.98 5.66 -12.84
C ASP A 58 -9.80 7.16 -12.65
N ALA A 59 -8.69 7.57 -12.07
CA ALA A 59 -8.27 8.97 -11.94
C ALA A 59 -9.37 9.90 -11.35
N SER A 60 -10.16 9.39 -10.40
CA SER A 60 -11.33 10.09 -9.85
C SER A 60 -11.19 10.44 -8.36
N VAL A 61 -10.11 10.02 -7.71
CA VAL A 61 -9.90 10.16 -6.27
C VAL A 61 -8.73 11.09 -5.99
N ALA A 62 -8.96 12.12 -5.21
CA ALA A 62 -7.93 13.11 -4.88
C ALA A 62 -6.96 12.63 -3.79
N LEU A 63 -7.41 11.76 -2.89
CA LEU A 63 -6.61 11.30 -1.76
C LEU A 63 -7.03 9.90 -1.32
N VAL A 64 -6.06 9.04 -1.08
CA VAL A 64 -6.26 7.75 -0.41
C VAL A 64 -5.68 7.83 1.00
N VAL A 65 -6.49 7.47 1.99
CA VAL A 65 -6.05 7.31 3.38
C VAL A 65 -6.38 5.89 3.82
N THR A 66 -5.38 5.15 4.21
CA THR A 66 -5.56 3.75 4.61
C THR A 66 -4.58 3.34 5.70
N SER A 67 -5.01 2.37 6.49
CA SER A 67 -4.18 1.68 7.46
C SER A 67 -4.31 0.18 7.19
N PRO A 68 -3.42 -0.39 6.37
CA PRO A 68 -3.48 -1.80 6.05
C PRO A 68 -3.24 -2.66 7.30
N PRO A 69 -3.75 -3.91 7.34
CA PRO A 69 -3.49 -4.80 8.45
C PRO A 69 -1.99 -5.08 8.57
N TYR A 70 -1.54 -5.26 9.80
CA TYR A 70 -0.15 -5.60 10.06
C TYR A 70 0.06 -7.10 9.96
N PHE A 71 1.21 -7.50 9.48
CA PHE A 71 1.69 -8.88 9.58
C PHE A 71 2.39 -9.06 10.93
N ALA A 72 1.58 -9.05 12.01
CA ALA A 72 2.08 -8.91 13.38
C ALA A 72 1.97 -10.18 14.23
N GLY A 73 1.52 -11.28 13.63
CA GLY A 73 1.41 -12.58 14.29
C GLY A 73 -0.03 -13.07 14.40
N LYS A 74 -0.14 -14.34 14.77
CA LYS A 74 -1.39 -15.10 14.74
C LYS A 74 -2.52 -14.49 15.57
N GLU A 75 -2.21 -13.92 16.72
CA GLU A 75 -3.23 -13.34 17.59
C GLU A 75 -3.91 -12.12 16.94
N TYR A 76 -3.13 -11.26 16.33
CA TYR A 76 -3.64 -10.11 15.59
C TYR A 76 -4.47 -10.54 14.39
N GLU A 77 -3.97 -11.49 13.61
CA GLU A 77 -4.66 -12.04 12.44
C GLU A 77 -5.98 -12.70 12.83
N THR A 78 -6.01 -13.44 13.94
CA THR A 78 -7.22 -14.05 14.48
C THR A 78 -8.24 -13.00 14.93
N ALA A 79 -7.79 -11.90 15.54
CA ALA A 79 -8.65 -10.80 15.96
C ALA A 79 -9.34 -10.10 14.80
N LEU A 80 -8.70 -10.04 13.63
CA LEU A 80 -9.28 -9.48 12.41
C LEU A 80 -10.25 -10.43 11.70
N GLY A 81 -10.26 -11.70 12.06
CA GLY A 81 -11.07 -12.76 11.44
C GLY A 81 -10.31 -13.57 10.39
N GLU A 82 -10.75 -14.82 10.19
CA GLU A 82 -10.12 -15.71 9.21
C GLU A 82 -10.19 -15.17 7.79
N GLY A 83 -9.07 -15.29 7.07
CA GLY A 83 -8.95 -14.91 5.66
C GLY A 83 -8.73 -13.43 5.39
N HIS A 84 -8.73 -12.58 6.41
CA HIS A 84 -8.48 -11.14 6.23
C HIS A 84 -6.99 -10.80 6.09
N VAL A 85 -6.11 -11.60 6.69
CA VAL A 85 -4.67 -11.46 6.55
C VAL A 85 -4.08 -12.79 6.13
N PRO A 86 -3.35 -12.88 5.00
CA PRO A 86 -2.66 -14.10 4.62
C PRO A 86 -1.67 -14.55 5.69
N SER A 87 -1.56 -15.85 5.90
CA SER A 87 -0.63 -16.45 6.86
C SER A 87 0.82 -16.49 6.36
N ASP A 88 1.00 -16.43 5.05
CA ASP A 88 2.30 -16.36 4.39
C ASP A 88 2.69 -14.90 4.12
N TYR A 89 3.95 -14.58 4.38
CA TYR A 89 4.44 -13.20 4.22
C TYR A 89 4.45 -12.72 2.76
N ILE A 90 4.75 -13.61 1.83
CA ILE A 90 4.74 -13.28 0.39
C ILE A 90 3.31 -13.03 -0.08
N ASP A 91 2.36 -13.84 0.36
CA ASP A 91 0.94 -13.62 0.05
C ASP A 91 0.43 -12.31 0.67
N TYR A 92 0.88 -11.98 1.87
CA TYR A 92 0.59 -10.69 2.50
C TYR A 92 1.11 -9.52 1.67
N LEU A 93 2.37 -9.57 1.21
CA LEU A 93 2.94 -8.54 0.35
C LEU A 93 2.23 -8.44 -1.00
N THR A 94 1.81 -9.58 -1.56
CA THR A 94 1.02 -9.63 -2.80
C THR A 94 -0.33 -8.95 -2.62
N MET A 95 -1.02 -9.22 -1.52
CA MET A 95 -2.26 -8.55 -1.16
C MET A 95 -2.07 -7.02 -1.08
N LEU A 96 -1.05 -6.55 -0.38
CA LEU A 96 -0.75 -5.11 -0.29
C LEU A 96 -0.48 -4.50 -1.66
N ARG A 97 0.31 -5.18 -2.49
CA ARG A 97 0.60 -4.73 -3.86
C ARG A 97 -0.68 -4.56 -4.67
N ASP A 98 -1.58 -5.53 -4.61
CA ASP A 98 -2.80 -5.51 -5.39
C ASP A 98 -3.75 -4.40 -4.92
N VAL A 99 -3.87 -4.17 -3.62
CA VAL A 99 -4.64 -3.05 -3.06
C VAL A 99 -4.03 -1.70 -3.47
N LEU A 100 -2.70 -1.56 -3.37
CA LEU A 100 -2.03 -0.32 -3.75
C LEU A 100 -2.11 -0.05 -5.25
N ALA A 101 -2.12 -1.08 -6.09
CA ALA A 101 -2.33 -0.94 -7.53
C ALA A 101 -3.72 -0.35 -7.84
N GLU A 102 -4.76 -0.80 -7.15
CA GLU A 102 -6.10 -0.22 -7.25
C GLU A 102 -6.14 1.23 -6.73
N CYS A 103 -5.43 1.52 -5.65
CA CYS A 103 -5.30 2.91 -5.17
C CYS A 103 -4.66 3.81 -6.23
N VAL A 104 -3.58 3.36 -6.86
CA VAL A 104 -2.90 4.12 -7.94
C VAL A 104 -3.83 4.33 -9.14
N ARG A 105 -4.56 3.30 -9.54
CA ARG A 105 -5.53 3.40 -10.66
C ARG A 105 -6.59 4.46 -10.40
N THR A 106 -7.11 4.51 -9.17
CA THR A 106 -8.21 5.42 -8.81
C THR A 106 -7.75 6.83 -8.52
N LEU A 107 -6.49 7.04 -8.12
CA LEU A 107 -5.95 8.36 -7.83
C LEU A 107 -5.85 9.22 -9.08
N GLU A 108 -6.28 10.46 -8.96
CA GLU A 108 -6.03 11.47 -10.00
C GLU A 108 -4.53 11.80 -10.10
N PRO A 109 -4.06 12.25 -11.28
CA PRO A 109 -2.67 12.67 -11.47
C PRO A 109 -2.30 13.88 -10.58
N GLY A 110 -1.04 13.91 -10.11
CA GLY A 110 -0.55 15.08 -9.37
C GLY A 110 0.33 14.78 -8.16
#